data_354019aa84bd58fdaf80bf09333486b6
#
_entry.id   354019aa84bd58fdaf80bf09333486b6
#
_cell.length_a   1.000
_cell.length_b   1.000
_cell.length_c   1.000
_cell.angle_alpha   90.00
_cell.angle_beta   90.00
_cell.angle_gamma   90.00
#
_symmetry.space_group_name_H-M   'P 1'
#
loop_
_entity.id
_entity.type
_entity.pdbx_description
1 polymer ?
#
loop_
_entity_poly.entity_id
_entity_poly.type
_entity_poly.pdbx_seq_one_letter_code
_entity_poly.pdbx_strand_id
1 'polypeptide(L)'
;MAAPAAASLATPAKGKSGASSSESSLKRKRGVFTRELRIMMYGFGDDPDPIPETVSLVEDILVDYVTEMVHKAQDIASRRGKLTTEDLMFLVRKDARKFARVKELLAMNEELKRARKAFEVDEEKLALD
;
A
#
# COMPACT_ATOMS: atom_id res chain seq x y z
N MET A 1 70.81 12.58 31.10
CA MET A 1 71.10 11.60 30.06
C MET A 1 70.05 10.52 30.12
N ALA A 2 69.11 10.62 29.28
CA ALA A 2 68.05 9.60 29.10
C ALA A 2 67.74 9.49 27.62
N ALA A 3 67.98 8.31 27.07
CA ALA A 3 67.62 7.98 25.72
C ALA A 3 66.14 7.63 25.58
N PRO A 4 65.54 7.87 24.43
CA PRO A 4 64.08 7.74 24.26
C PRO A 4 63.70 6.31 23.87
N ALA A 5 62.61 5.86 24.45
CA ALA A 5 61.93 4.62 24.09
C ALA A 5 61.10 4.82 22.85
N ALA A 6 61.30 3.99 21.85
CA ALA A 6 60.53 3.93 20.63
C ALA A 6 59.13 3.37 20.92
N ALA A 7 58.12 4.15 20.62
CA ALA A 7 56.73 3.71 20.65
C ALA A 7 56.37 3.00 19.33
N SER A 8 56.07 1.73 19.43
CA SER A 8 55.55 0.91 18.36
C SER A 8 54.11 1.32 18.02
N LEU A 9 53.88 1.71 16.78
CA LEU A 9 52.52 1.92 16.26
C LEU A 9 51.83 0.58 16.02
N ALA A 10 50.88 0.30 16.86
CA ALA A 10 49.89 -0.75 16.58
C ALA A 10 48.77 -0.19 15.71
N THR A 11 48.66 -0.66 14.50
CA THR A 11 47.51 -0.42 13.62
C THR A 11 46.30 -1.16 14.13
N PRO A 12 45.13 -0.52 14.26
CA PRO A 12 43.91 -1.25 14.58
C PRO A 12 43.41 -1.99 13.35
N ALA A 13 43.19 -3.26 13.50
CA ALA A 13 42.60 -4.13 12.53
C ALA A 13 41.18 -3.67 12.19
N LYS A 14 40.92 -3.52 10.89
CA LYS A 14 39.63 -3.19 10.29
C LYS A 14 38.64 -4.33 10.55
N GLY A 15 37.87 -4.22 11.60
CA GLY A 15 36.74 -5.11 11.87
C GLY A 15 35.67 -4.90 10.82
N LYS A 16 35.56 -5.82 9.91
CA LYS A 16 34.49 -5.90 8.92
C LYS A 16 33.27 -6.52 9.60
N SER A 17 32.49 -5.73 10.29
CA SER A 17 31.16 -6.15 10.69
C SER A 17 30.23 -6.04 9.47
N GLY A 18 30.18 -7.10 8.71
CA GLY A 18 29.18 -7.29 7.68
C GLY A 18 27.88 -7.67 8.32
N ALA A 19 27.14 -6.68 8.81
CA ALA A 19 25.71 -6.80 8.98
C ALA A 19 25.08 -6.50 7.62
N SER A 20 25.11 -7.47 6.74
CA SER A 20 24.22 -7.51 5.58
C SER A 20 22.85 -7.88 6.12
N SER A 21 22.13 -6.92 6.64
CA SER A 21 20.69 -6.96 6.60
C SER A 21 20.32 -6.88 5.12
N SER A 22 20.09 -8.03 4.53
CA SER A 22 19.41 -8.12 3.25
C SER A 22 17.95 -7.70 3.49
N GLU A 23 17.74 -6.43 3.75
CA GLU A 23 16.49 -5.78 3.39
C GLU A 23 16.46 -5.82 1.87
N SER A 24 15.92 -6.91 1.35
CA SER A 24 15.29 -6.88 0.05
C SER A 24 14.06 -5.97 0.23
N SER A 25 14.32 -4.68 0.36
CA SER A 25 13.37 -3.65 0.12
C SER A 25 12.85 -3.95 -1.28
N LEU A 26 11.72 -4.65 -1.33
CA LEU A 26 10.89 -4.68 -2.52
C LEU A 26 10.77 -3.23 -2.93
N LYS A 27 11.52 -2.83 -3.96
CA LYS A 27 11.54 -1.45 -4.47
C LYS A 27 10.11 -1.11 -4.82
N ARG A 28 9.41 -0.51 -3.86
CA ARG A 28 8.04 -0.08 -4.03
C ARG A 28 7.99 0.83 -5.26
N LYS A 29 7.20 0.44 -6.25
CA LYS A 29 6.98 1.25 -7.43
C LYS A 29 6.26 2.51 -6.98
N ARG A 30 6.96 3.65 -6.98
CA ARG A 30 6.39 4.95 -6.64
C ARG A 30 5.48 5.43 -7.75
N GLY A 31 4.49 6.25 -7.39
CA GLY A 31 3.61 6.89 -8.35
C GLY A 31 2.47 6.01 -8.85
N VAL A 32 2.22 4.84 -8.24
CA VAL A 32 1.13 3.93 -8.66
C VAL A 32 -0.24 4.57 -8.49
N PHE A 33 -0.44 5.37 -7.45
CA PHE A 33 -1.72 6.00 -7.10
C PHE A 33 -1.72 7.52 -7.29
N THR A 34 -0.68 8.09 -7.87
CA THR A 34 -0.53 9.54 -8.02
C THR A 34 -1.74 10.19 -8.71
N ARG A 35 -2.20 9.60 -9.81
CA ARG A 35 -3.35 10.10 -10.56
C ARG A 35 -4.63 10.07 -9.74
N GLU A 36 -4.92 8.95 -9.12
CA GLU A 36 -6.12 8.73 -8.32
C GLU A 36 -6.12 9.63 -7.10
N LEU A 37 -4.96 9.78 -6.43
CA LEU A 37 -4.82 10.65 -5.28
C LEU A 37 -5.04 12.13 -5.62
N ARG A 38 -4.53 12.60 -6.74
CA ARG A 38 -4.78 13.97 -7.22
C ARG A 38 -6.28 14.24 -7.38
N ILE A 39 -7.00 13.30 -7.98
CA ILE A 39 -8.45 13.39 -8.17
C ILE A 39 -9.17 13.39 -6.82
N MET A 40 -8.80 12.50 -5.91
CA MET A 40 -9.38 12.42 -4.57
C MET A 40 -9.11 13.69 -3.76
N MET A 41 -7.88 14.18 -3.76
CA MET A 41 -7.52 15.42 -3.06
C MET A 41 -8.30 16.62 -3.58
N TYR A 42 -8.47 16.74 -4.90
CA TYR A 42 -9.32 17.74 -5.50
C TYR A 42 -10.77 17.64 -5.03
N GLY A 43 -11.30 16.42 -4.96
CA GLY A 43 -12.65 16.17 -4.44
C GLY A 43 -12.84 16.58 -2.97
N PHE A 44 -11.77 16.60 -2.18
CA PHE A 44 -11.75 17.07 -0.80
C PHE A 44 -11.39 18.56 -0.64
N GLY A 45 -11.27 19.29 -1.73
CA GLY A 45 -11.09 20.74 -1.72
C GLY A 45 -9.68 21.23 -2.02
N ASP A 46 -8.79 20.37 -2.48
CA ASP A 46 -7.46 20.78 -2.92
C ASP A 46 -7.49 21.42 -4.32
N ASP A 47 -6.37 22.03 -4.71
CA ASP A 47 -6.17 22.64 -6.02
C ASP A 47 -6.25 21.56 -7.13
N PRO A 48 -6.73 21.89 -8.35
CA PRO A 48 -6.65 20.99 -9.52
C PRO A 48 -5.23 20.55 -9.86
N ASP A 49 -4.23 21.36 -9.52
CA ASP A 49 -2.81 21.05 -9.65
C ASP A 49 -2.13 21.06 -8.27
N PRO A 50 -2.27 20.00 -7.48
CA PRO A 50 -1.75 19.93 -6.13
C PRO A 50 -0.22 19.89 -6.13
N ILE A 51 0.37 20.31 -5.01
CA ILE A 51 1.83 20.29 -4.82
C ILE A 51 2.32 18.84 -4.94
N PRO A 52 3.28 18.53 -5.83
CA PRO A 52 3.74 17.16 -6.08
C PRO A 52 4.29 16.46 -4.84
N GLU A 53 4.98 17.17 -3.97
CA GLU A 53 5.53 16.65 -2.72
C GLU A 53 4.42 16.23 -1.75
N THR A 54 3.31 16.99 -1.71
CA THR A 54 2.14 16.64 -0.92
C THR A 54 1.48 15.36 -1.42
N VAL A 55 1.32 15.23 -2.73
CA VAL A 55 0.76 14.01 -3.34
C VAL A 55 1.65 12.80 -3.03
N SER A 56 2.96 12.95 -3.14
CA SER A 56 3.92 11.89 -2.82
C SER A 56 3.85 11.46 -1.36
N LEU A 57 3.74 12.43 -0.44
CA LEU A 57 3.59 12.14 0.99
C LEU A 57 2.29 11.39 1.28
N VAL A 58 1.18 11.82 0.69
CA VAL A 58 -0.11 11.13 0.85
C VAL A 58 -0.05 9.72 0.29
N GLU A 59 0.63 9.52 -0.84
CA GLU A 59 0.84 8.19 -1.42
C GLU A 59 1.64 7.28 -0.47
N ASP A 60 2.71 7.79 0.14
CA ASP A 60 3.50 7.02 1.09
C ASP A 60 2.65 6.60 2.31
N ILE A 61 1.86 7.51 2.86
CA ILE A 61 0.93 7.22 3.96
C ILE A 61 -0.11 6.17 3.54
N LEU A 62 -0.68 6.32 2.34
CA LEU A 62 -1.67 5.38 1.81
C LEU A 62 -1.10 3.97 1.67
N VAL A 63 0.08 3.84 1.07
CA VAL A 63 0.69 2.53 0.84
C VAL A 63 1.07 1.86 2.15
N ASP A 64 1.59 2.59 3.11
CA ASP A 64 1.90 2.05 4.44
C ASP A 64 0.62 1.56 5.14
N TYR A 65 -0.43 2.34 5.09
CA TYR A 65 -1.74 1.96 5.65
C TYR A 65 -2.31 0.70 4.99
N VAL A 66 -2.33 0.64 3.65
CA VAL A 66 -2.83 -0.52 2.90
C VAL A 66 -1.99 -1.76 3.21
N THR A 67 -0.67 -1.63 3.25
CA THR A 67 0.25 -2.74 3.56
C THR A 67 -0.03 -3.30 4.95
N GLU A 68 -0.17 -2.44 5.95
CA GLU A 68 -0.48 -2.87 7.31
C GLU A 68 -1.84 -3.56 7.40
N MET A 69 -2.86 -3.00 6.74
CA MET A 69 -4.20 -3.60 6.69
C MET A 69 -4.21 -4.97 6.02
N VAL A 70 -3.49 -5.13 4.92
CA VAL A 70 -3.39 -6.41 4.21
C VAL A 70 -2.66 -7.45 5.07
N HIS A 71 -1.58 -7.10 5.74
CA HIS A 71 -0.89 -8.02 6.66
C HIS A 71 -1.80 -8.48 7.80
N LYS A 72 -2.51 -7.56 8.45
CA LYS A 72 -3.48 -7.91 9.50
C LYS A 72 -4.62 -8.79 8.98
N ALA A 73 -5.11 -8.50 7.78
CA ALA A 73 -6.14 -9.33 7.15
C ALA A 73 -5.63 -10.73 6.81
N GLN A 74 -4.39 -10.84 6.37
CA GLN A 74 -3.72 -12.11 6.10
C GLN A 74 -3.57 -12.95 7.36
N ASP A 75 -3.23 -12.35 8.49
CA ASP A 75 -3.15 -13.02 9.78
C ASP A 75 -4.52 -13.61 10.18
N ILE A 76 -5.60 -12.86 9.97
CA ILE A 76 -6.97 -13.35 10.20
C ILE A 76 -7.30 -14.53 9.27
N ALA A 77 -6.93 -14.40 8.00
CA ALA A 77 -7.20 -15.39 6.97
C ALA A 77 -6.33 -16.64 7.08
N SER A 78 -5.23 -16.60 7.82
CA SER A 78 -4.23 -17.68 7.90
C SER A 78 -4.84 -19.04 8.29
N ARG A 79 -5.86 -19.04 9.14
CA ARG A 79 -6.58 -20.24 9.56
C ARG A 79 -7.46 -20.84 8.47
N ARG A 80 -7.88 -20.04 7.49
CA ARG A 80 -8.75 -20.46 6.37
C ARG A 80 -7.98 -20.64 5.08
N GLY A 81 -6.73 -20.16 5.02
CA GLY A 81 -5.82 -20.31 3.88
C GLY A 81 -6.05 -19.34 2.72
N LYS A 82 -7.08 -18.49 2.75
CA LYS A 82 -7.37 -17.54 1.67
C LYS A 82 -7.84 -16.19 2.22
N LEU A 83 -7.20 -15.12 1.77
CA LEU A 83 -7.60 -13.75 2.05
C LEU A 83 -8.84 -13.35 1.24
N THR A 84 -9.83 -12.78 1.91
CA THR A 84 -11.07 -12.28 1.32
C THR A 84 -11.36 -10.84 1.73
N THR A 85 -12.27 -10.18 1.02
CA THR A 85 -12.75 -8.83 1.39
C THR A 85 -13.42 -8.80 2.76
N GLU A 86 -14.01 -9.89 3.20
CA GLU A 86 -14.61 -10.02 4.54
C GLU A 86 -13.57 -9.88 5.66
N ASP A 87 -12.33 -10.33 5.44
CA ASP A 87 -11.23 -10.17 6.39
C ASP A 87 -10.86 -8.69 6.57
N LEU A 88 -10.86 -7.93 5.47
CA LEU A 88 -10.65 -6.49 5.50
C LEU A 88 -11.82 -5.76 6.19
N MET A 89 -13.05 -6.15 5.90
CA MET A 89 -14.23 -5.61 6.57
C MET A 89 -14.20 -5.88 8.07
N PHE A 90 -13.76 -7.05 8.48
CA PHE A 90 -13.60 -7.39 9.89
C PHE A 90 -12.64 -6.45 10.61
N LEU A 91 -11.55 -6.05 9.97
CA LEU A 91 -10.57 -5.12 10.54
C LEU A 91 -11.15 -3.73 10.79
N VAL A 92 -12.02 -3.24 9.92
CA VAL A 92 -12.61 -1.90 10.01
C VAL A 92 -13.96 -1.87 10.76
N ARG A 93 -14.46 -3.02 11.24
CA ARG A 93 -15.79 -3.15 11.85
C ARG A 93 -16.05 -2.23 13.04
N LYS A 94 -15.00 -1.88 13.78
CA LYS A 94 -15.10 -1.01 14.97
C LYS A 94 -15.14 0.49 14.62
N ASP A 95 -14.71 0.85 13.43
CA ASP A 95 -14.79 2.20 12.91
C ASP A 95 -16.05 2.33 12.03
N ALA A 96 -17.10 2.90 12.61
CA ALA A 96 -18.42 2.97 11.96
C ALA A 96 -18.38 3.70 10.61
N ARG A 97 -17.57 4.74 10.48
CA ARG A 97 -17.44 5.52 9.24
C ARG A 97 -16.73 4.71 8.15
N LYS A 98 -15.61 4.09 8.48
CA LYS A 98 -14.86 3.23 7.56
C LYS A 98 -15.69 2.03 7.15
N PHE A 99 -16.35 1.38 8.09
CA PHE A 99 -17.19 0.22 7.83
C PHE A 99 -18.36 0.55 6.89
N ALA A 100 -19.07 1.65 7.14
CA ALA A 100 -20.15 2.11 6.28
C ALA A 100 -19.65 2.41 4.86
N ARG A 101 -18.51 3.10 4.73
CA ARG A 101 -17.94 3.43 3.43
C ARG A 101 -17.47 2.19 2.65
N VAL A 102 -16.85 1.23 3.31
CA VAL A 102 -16.44 -0.04 2.67
C VAL A 102 -17.67 -0.81 2.17
N LYS A 103 -18.73 -0.89 2.96
CA LYS A 103 -19.98 -1.53 2.54
C LYS A 103 -20.60 -0.84 1.33
N GLU A 104 -20.65 0.48 1.32
CA GLU A 104 -21.15 1.27 0.19
C GLU A 104 -20.35 1.00 -1.08
N LEU A 105 -19.02 1.06 -1.00
CA LEU A 105 -18.13 0.81 -2.15
C LEU A 105 -18.28 -0.62 -2.70
N LEU A 106 -18.42 -1.61 -1.83
CA LEU A 106 -18.63 -3.00 -2.26
C LEU A 106 -19.99 -3.18 -2.94
N ALA A 107 -21.05 -2.54 -2.43
CA ALA A 107 -22.37 -2.57 -3.03
C ALA A 107 -22.35 -1.92 -4.42
N MET A 108 -21.74 -0.75 -4.56
CA MET A 108 -21.57 -0.07 -5.85
C MET A 108 -20.77 -0.92 -6.86
N ASN A 109 -19.74 -1.60 -6.42
CA ASN A 109 -18.95 -2.49 -7.27
C ASN A 109 -19.81 -3.65 -7.81
N GLU A 110 -20.65 -4.26 -6.98
CA GLU A 110 -21.56 -5.32 -7.39
C GLU A 110 -22.65 -4.80 -8.36
N GLU A 111 -23.18 -3.62 -8.14
CA GLU A 111 -24.14 -3.00 -9.06
C GLU A 111 -23.53 -2.74 -10.44
N LEU A 112 -22.29 -2.22 -10.48
CA LEU A 112 -21.57 -2.02 -11.74
C LEU A 112 -21.29 -3.33 -12.47
N LYS A 113 -20.94 -4.38 -11.76
CA LYS A 113 -20.76 -5.71 -12.36
C LYS A 113 -22.05 -6.25 -12.98
N ARG A 114 -23.18 -6.10 -12.28
CA ARG A 114 -24.50 -6.51 -12.79
C ARG A 114 -24.89 -5.73 -14.02
N ALA A 115 -24.69 -4.41 -14.00
CA ALA A 115 -24.98 -3.56 -15.13
C ALA A 115 -24.18 -3.95 -16.39
N ARG A 116 -22.87 -4.16 -16.24
CA ARG A 116 -22.00 -4.61 -17.33
C ARG A 116 -22.46 -5.95 -17.92
N LYS A 117 -22.77 -6.92 -17.06
CA LYS A 117 -23.30 -8.23 -17.50
C LYS A 117 -24.61 -8.11 -18.29
N ALA A 118 -25.51 -7.22 -17.88
CA ALA A 118 -26.76 -7.00 -18.58
C ALA A 118 -26.52 -6.48 -20.01
N PHE A 119 -25.59 -5.54 -20.18
CA PHE A 119 -25.22 -5.02 -21.50
C PHE A 119 -24.56 -6.06 -22.39
N GLU A 120 -23.64 -6.88 -21.87
CA GLU A 120 -22.98 -7.98 -22.63
C GLU A 120 -24.01 -8.98 -23.17
N VAL A 121 -25.02 -9.35 -22.38
CA VAL A 121 -26.08 -10.27 -22.80
C VAL A 121 -26.96 -9.67 -23.89
N ASP A 122 -27.24 -8.36 -23.83
CA ASP A 122 -28.05 -7.67 -24.84
C ASP A 122 -27.30 -7.53 -26.18
N GLU A 123 -25.99 -7.29 -26.16
CA GLU A 123 -25.15 -7.25 -27.35
C GLU A 123 -25.06 -8.63 -28.04
N GLU A 124 -24.94 -9.71 -27.28
CA GLU A 124 -24.96 -11.07 -27.83
C GLU A 124 -26.31 -11.40 -28.50
N LYS A 125 -27.41 -10.95 -27.94
CA LYS A 125 -28.75 -11.15 -28.53
C LYS A 125 -28.94 -10.37 -29.82
N LEU A 126 -28.44 -9.11 -29.85
CA LEU A 126 -28.52 -8.28 -31.05
C LEU A 126 -27.62 -8.77 -32.18
N ALA A 127 -26.57 -9.51 -31.89
CA ALA A 127 -25.67 -10.12 -32.89
C ALA A 127 -26.23 -11.41 -33.50
N LEU A 128 -27.29 -11.99 -32.93
CA LEU A 128 -27.90 -13.26 -33.37
C LEU A 128 -29.20 -13.05 -34.19
N ASP A 129 -29.74 -11.84 -34.27
CA ASP A 129 -30.86 -11.40 -35.09
C ASP A 129 -30.37 -10.75 -36.39
#